data_2c2f10cc554749f4dad3a804bcc77246
#
_entry.id   2c2f10cc554749f4dad3a804bcc77246
#
_cell.length_a   1.000
_cell.length_b   1.000
_cell.length_c   1.000
_cell.angle_alpha   90.00
_cell.angle_beta   90.00
_cell.angle_gamma   90.00
#
_symmetry.space_group_name_H-M   'P 1'
#
loop_
_entity.id
_entity.type
_entity.pdbx_description
1 polymer ?
#
loop_
_entity_poly.entity_id
_entity_poly.type
_entity_poly.pdbx_seq_one_letter_code
_entity_poly.pdbx_strand_id
1 'polypeptide(L)'
;MGKTALIHHVFQQILKEKLAYCLYVDLYPTASIRDLTRQLATATMNVLPQRKRIGKKFISFLKSLRPVIKYDPLTGSPEVRFEYATDTDYEVTLSALLNFLNEQETDVCLAFDEFQVVTSYAEGNAEAILRTMIQPLNNIHFIFSGSNRHMMNEIFHDSKRPFFASTRIVSLPAIPSEEYGRFIEDRFNERKRTITSDAIGFIIDWTRRHTYYTQSVCNTIYGSGGKNIDLQSVKVICGEILEEQEKTFLQYRHLLTLNQWQILMAVAKEGKVYRPTAAEFLEKYSPGTPAGVTRALDSLMTKEMIYEESDINGRYYSVYDLFLSRWLERQ
;
A
#
# COMPACT_ATOMS: atom_id res chain seq x y z
N MET A 1 0.09 -0.46 -8.43
CA MET A 1 -0.38 -0.99 -7.16
C MET A 1 -1.89 -1.17 -7.23
N GLY A 2 -2.81 -0.48 -6.69
CA GLY A 2 -4.26 -0.74 -6.81
C GLY A 2 -4.81 -1.85 -5.88
N LYS A 3 -4.05 -2.24 -4.83
CA LYS A 3 -4.48 -3.25 -3.85
C LYS A 3 -5.82 -2.88 -3.20
N THR A 4 -5.93 -1.69 -2.63
CA THR A 4 -7.15 -1.17 -2.00
C THR A 4 -8.32 -1.16 -2.98
N ALA A 5 -8.10 -0.70 -4.22
CA ALA A 5 -9.13 -0.71 -5.26
C ALA A 5 -9.60 -2.13 -5.62
N LEU A 6 -8.67 -3.10 -5.68
CA LEU A 6 -9.00 -4.51 -5.90
C LEU A 6 -9.82 -5.08 -4.74
N ILE A 7 -9.46 -4.80 -3.49
CA ILE A 7 -10.23 -5.22 -2.32
C ILE A 7 -11.66 -4.69 -2.41
N HIS A 8 -11.83 -3.40 -2.66
CA HIS A 8 -13.17 -2.81 -2.82
C HIS A 8 -13.96 -3.41 -3.98
N HIS A 9 -13.30 -3.69 -5.12
CA HIS A 9 -13.96 -4.34 -6.26
C HIS A 9 -14.42 -5.76 -5.91
N VAL A 10 -13.57 -6.57 -5.27
CA VAL A 10 -13.93 -7.91 -4.79
C VAL A 10 -15.07 -7.85 -3.77
N PHE A 11 -15.03 -6.89 -2.85
CA PHE A 11 -16.10 -6.68 -1.87
C PHE A 11 -17.44 -6.35 -2.54
N GLN A 12 -17.44 -5.51 -3.59
CA GLN A 12 -18.65 -5.22 -4.36
C GLN A 12 -19.24 -6.48 -5.00
N GLN A 13 -18.42 -7.39 -5.53
CA GLN A 13 -18.86 -8.65 -6.09
C GLN A 13 -19.45 -9.58 -5.00
N ILE A 14 -18.73 -9.77 -3.89
CA ILE A 14 -19.20 -10.58 -2.75
C ILE A 14 -20.54 -10.07 -2.22
N LEU A 15 -20.68 -8.76 -2.08
CA LEU A 15 -21.92 -8.14 -1.61
C LEU A 15 -23.08 -8.29 -2.61
N LYS A 16 -22.80 -8.18 -3.92
CA LYS A 16 -23.80 -8.38 -4.99
C LYS A 16 -24.33 -9.80 -4.99
N GLU A 17 -23.45 -10.78 -4.76
CA GLU A 17 -23.80 -12.21 -4.69
C GLU A 17 -24.31 -12.62 -3.30
N LYS A 18 -24.24 -11.73 -2.32
CA LYS A 18 -24.67 -11.96 -0.92
C LYS A 18 -23.92 -13.11 -0.23
N LEU A 19 -22.65 -13.32 -0.56
CA LEU A 19 -21.84 -14.42 -0.06
C LEU A 19 -21.33 -14.18 1.36
N ALA A 20 -20.92 -12.94 1.67
CA ALA A 20 -20.34 -12.59 2.98
C ALA A 20 -20.62 -11.13 3.36
N TYR A 21 -20.43 -10.81 4.64
CA TYR A 21 -20.26 -9.42 5.10
C TYR A 21 -18.85 -8.97 4.80
N CYS A 22 -18.69 -7.78 4.21
CA CYS A 22 -17.38 -7.25 3.86
C CYS A 22 -17.05 -6.06 4.77
N LEU A 23 -15.99 -6.19 5.55
CA LEU A 23 -15.46 -5.14 6.42
C LEU A 23 -14.07 -4.73 5.94
N TYR A 24 -13.89 -3.43 5.77
CA TYR A 24 -12.59 -2.84 5.43
C TYR A 24 -12.11 -1.97 6.58
N VAL A 25 -10.89 -2.20 7.02
CA VAL A 25 -10.24 -1.48 8.11
C VAL A 25 -8.88 -0.99 7.63
N ASP A 26 -8.73 0.32 7.51
CA ASP A 26 -7.45 0.96 7.25
C ASP A 26 -6.69 1.13 8.57
N LEU A 27 -5.51 0.51 8.64
CA LEU A 27 -4.64 0.59 9.83
C LEU A 27 -3.63 1.74 9.78
N TYR A 28 -3.54 2.47 8.66
CA TYR A 28 -2.60 3.58 8.54
C TYR A 28 -2.71 4.62 9.67
N PRO A 29 -3.93 5.02 10.11
CA PRO A 29 -4.09 6.01 11.18
C PRO A 29 -4.02 5.41 12.60
N THR A 30 -3.52 4.18 12.77
CA THR A 30 -3.50 3.48 14.05
C THR A 30 -2.08 3.36 14.62
N ALA A 31 -1.94 3.41 15.94
CA ALA A 31 -0.66 3.30 16.65
C ALA A 31 -0.69 2.27 17.79
N SER A 32 -1.82 1.57 18.01
CA SER A 32 -2.05 0.64 19.11
C SER A 32 -3.19 -0.34 18.82
N ILE A 33 -3.25 -1.44 19.58
CA ILE A 33 -4.41 -2.36 19.58
C ILE A 33 -5.71 -1.60 19.92
N ARG A 34 -5.64 -0.60 20.76
CA ARG A 34 -6.75 0.31 21.07
C ARG A 34 -7.32 0.96 19.80
N ASP A 35 -6.44 1.55 18.99
CA ASP A 35 -6.87 2.24 17.76
C ASP A 35 -7.43 1.26 16.75
N LEU A 36 -6.80 0.08 16.58
CA LEU A 36 -7.30 -1.00 15.74
C LEU A 36 -8.70 -1.44 16.19
N THR A 37 -8.90 -1.65 17.51
CA THR A 37 -10.20 -2.02 18.07
C THR A 37 -11.27 -1.01 17.72
N ARG A 38 -10.95 0.28 17.83
CA ARG A 38 -11.85 1.38 17.48
C ARG A 38 -12.21 1.38 16.00
N GLN A 39 -11.22 1.19 15.11
CA GLN A 39 -11.46 1.14 13.67
C GLN A 39 -12.33 -0.07 13.29
N LEU A 40 -12.05 -1.25 13.85
CA LEU A 40 -12.84 -2.44 13.59
C LEU A 40 -14.28 -2.29 14.10
N ALA A 41 -14.48 -1.72 15.29
CA ALA A 41 -15.83 -1.46 15.83
C ALA A 41 -16.60 -0.49 14.92
N THR A 42 -15.94 0.58 14.44
CA THR A 42 -16.53 1.56 13.52
C THR A 42 -16.91 0.90 12.19
N ALA A 43 -16.01 0.10 11.60
CA ALA A 43 -16.30 -0.63 10.37
C ALA A 43 -17.47 -1.61 10.54
N THR A 44 -17.51 -2.32 11.67
CA THR A 44 -18.60 -3.26 12.00
C THR A 44 -19.94 -2.52 12.13
N MET A 45 -19.93 -1.35 12.77
CA MET A 45 -21.13 -0.53 12.96
C MET A 45 -21.67 0.03 11.63
N ASN A 46 -20.81 0.31 10.68
CA ASN A 46 -21.24 0.80 9.36
C ASN A 46 -21.85 -0.30 8.48
N VAL A 47 -21.47 -1.56 8.67
CA VAL A 47 -21.90 -2.68 7.83
C VAL A 47 -23.12 -3.41 8.39
N LEU A 48 -23.10 -3.78 9.68
CA LEU A 48 -24.11 -4.66 10.27
C LEU A 48 -25.48 -4.02 10.53
N PRO A 49 -25.62 -2.74 10.95
CA PRO A 49 -26.92 -2.13 11.21
C PRO A 49 -27.84 -2.00 9.99
N GLN A 50 -27.30 -2.04 8.79
CA GLN A 50 -28.08 -1.99 7.56
C GLN A 50 -29.00 -3.23 7.39
N ARG A 51 -28.81 -4.29 8.21
CA ARG A 51 -29.67 -5.49 8.25
C ARG A 51 -30.39 -5.60 9.60
N LYS A 52 -31.68 -5.30 9.61
CA LYS A 52 -32.54 -5.10 10.80
C LYS A 52 -32.39 -6.12 11.97
N ARG A 53 -32.07 -7.39 11.69
CA ARG A 53 -31.98 -8.44 12.71
C ARG A 53 -30.62 -8.44 13.42
N ILE A 54 -29.54 -8.28 12.65
CA ILE A 54 -28.17 -8.32 13.14
C ILE A 54 -27.80 -7.01 13.83
N GLY A 55 -28.25 -5.87 13.29
CA GLY A 55 -28.03 -4.57 13.88
C GLY A 55 -28.53 -4.45 15.32
N LYS A 56 -29.69 -5.05 15.66
CA LYS A 56 -30.18 -5.08 17.05
C LYS A 56 -29.28 -5.89 17.98
N LYS A 57 -28.82 -7.07 17.55
CA LYS A 57 -27.89 -7.90 18.33
C LYS A 57 -26.53 -7.18 18.52
N PHE A 58 -26.02 -6.56 17.46
CA PHE A 58 -24.76 -5.83 17.50
C PHE A 58 -24.85 -4.58 18.40
N ILE A 59 -25.92 -3.79 18.33
CA ILE A 59 -26.13 -2.63 19.21
C ILE A 59 -26.25 -3.08 20.67
N SER A 60 -26.94 -4.21 20.95
CA SER A 60 -27.00 -4.78 22.29
C SER A 60 -25.63 -5.23 22.80
N PHE A 61 -24.85 -5.88 21.92
CA PHE A 61 -23.48 -6.27 22.20
C PHE A 61 -22.59 -5.05 22.46
N LEU A 62 -22.62 -4.03 21.57
CA LEU A 62 -21.87 -2.79 21.78
C LEU A 62 -22.21 -2.11 23.10
N LYS A 63 -23.50 -2.05 23.47
CA LYS A 63 -23.91 -1.46 24.77
C LYS A 63 -23.25 -2.14 25.96
N SER A 64 -22.98 -3.44 25.88
CA SER A 64 -22.27 -4.17 26.93
C SER A 64 -20.79 -3.75 27.04
N LEU A 65 -20.22 -3.22 25.97
CA LEU A 65 -18.84 -2.72 25.91
C LEU A 65 -18.69 -1.23 26.25
N ARG A 66 -19.78 -0.58 26.71
CA ARG A 66 -19.82 0.85 27.08
C ARG A 66 -19.23 1.79 26.02
N PRO A 67 -19.74 1.79 24.78
CA PRO A 67 -19.23 2.64 23.73
C PRO A 67 -19.66 4.09 23.93
N VAL A 68 -18.80 5.01 23.56
CA VAL A 68 -19.17 6.40 23.28
C VAL A 68 -19.24 6.56 21.76
N ILE A 69 -20.42 6.83 21.25
CA ILE A 69 -20.62 7.04 19.81
C ILE A 69 -20.54 8.54 19.54
N LYS A 70 -19.59 8.95 18.71
CA LYS A 70 -19.49 10.30 18.16
C LYS A 70 -19.79 10.24 16.66
N TYR A 71 -20.20 11.36 16.10
CA TYR A 71 -20.37 11.49 14.65
C TYR A 71 -19.31 12.44 14.12
N ASP A 72 -18.66 12.05 13.04
CA ASP A 72 -17.75 12.92 12.31
C ASP A 72 -18.55 14.11 11.78
N PRO A 73 -18.18 15.36 12.15
CA PRO A 73 -18.95 16.55 11.75
C PRO A 73 -18.91 16.82 10.24
N LEU A 74 -17.94 16.27 9.51
CA LEU A 74 -17.77 16.49 8.06
C LEU A 74 -18.51 15.43 7.24
N THR A 75 -18.43 14.17 7.65
CA THR A 75 -18.98 13.03 6.90
C THR A 75 -20.30 12.51 7.45
N GLY A 76 -20.65 12.88 8.69
CA GLY A 76 -21.81 12.33 9.42
C GLY A 76 -21.64 10.85 9.80
N SER A 77 -20.47 10.25 9.56
CA SER A 77 -20.20 8.85 9.86
C SER A 77 -20.04 8.61 11.36
N PRO A 78 -20.61 7.51 11.91
CA PRO A 78 -20.44 7.18 13.30
C PRO A 78 -19.00 6.74 13.60
N GLU A 79 -18.40 7.30 14.64
CA GLU A 79 -17.12 6.89 15.22
C GLU A 79 -17.38 6.26 16.58
N VAL A 80 -16.89 5.04 16.79
CA VAL A 80 -17.01 4.34 18.07
C VAL A 80 -15.76 4.59 18.91
N ARG A 81 -15.93 5.07 20.14
CA ARG A 81 -14.86 5.13 21.14
C ARG A 81 -15.30 4.30 22.35
N PHE A 82 -14.35 3.70 23.03
CA PHE A 82 -14.59 2.98 24.27
C PHE A 82 -13.94 3.73 25.43
N GLU A 83 -14.70 3.90 26.53
CA GLU A 83 -14.18 4.50 27.75
C GLU A 83 -13.67 3.37 28.66
N TYR A 84 -12.41 2.98 28.50
CA TYR A 84 -11.76 1.99 29.33
C TYR A 84 -10.59 2.59 30.10
N ALA A 85 -10.32 2.00 31.28
CA ALA A 85 -9.29 2.47 32.18
C ALA A 85 -7.90 1.85 31.91
N THR A 86 -7.83 0.72 31.19
CA THR A 86 -6.60 -0.04 30.97
C THR A 86 -6.46 -0.57 29.56
N ASP A 87 -5.22 -0.80 29.10
CA ASP A 87 -4.94 -1.36 27.77
C ASP A 87 -5.42 -2.80 27.62
N THR A 88 -5.44 -3.59 28.69
CA THR A 88 -5.99 -4.95 28.73
C THR A 88 -7.48 -5.01 28.36
N ASP A 89 -8.24 -3.95 28.65
CA ASP A 89 -9.66 -3.88 28.31
C ASP A 89 -9.89 -3.81 26.79
N TYR A 90 -8.94 -3.26 26.04
CA TYR A 90 -9.03 -3.20 24.57
C TYR A 90 -8.78 -4.55 23.90
N GLU A 91 -7.88 -5.37 24.44
CA GLU A 91 -7.67 -6.73 23.95
C GLU A 91 -8.92 -7.58 24.16
N VAL A 92 -9.55 -7.50 25.34
CA VAL A 92 -10.82 -8.17 25.65
C VAL A 92 -11.91 -7.70 24.69
N THR A 93 -11.98 -6.40 24.41
CA THR A 93 -12.96 -5.81 23.49
C THR A 93 -12.71 -6.26 22.05
N LEU A 94 -11.46 -6.28 21.59
CA LEU A 94 -11.09 -6.76 20.26
C LEU A 94 -11.46 -8.22 20.10
N SER A 95 -11.12 -9.06 21.06
CA SER A 95 -11.48 -10.48 21.07
C SER A 95 -13.00 -10.67 21.03
N ALA A 96 -13.75 -9.90 21.81
CA ALA A 96 -15.20 -9.96 21.81
C ALA A 96 -15.83 -9.51 20.48
N LEU A 97 -15.28 -8.48 19.82
CA LEU A 97 -15.71 -8.03 18.49
C LEU A 97 -15.45 -9.10 17.43
N LEU A 98 -14.27 -9.70 17.43
CA LEU A 98 -13.91 -10.77 16.49
C LEU A 98 -14.79 -12.00 16.70
N ASN A 99 -15.02 -12.42 17.96
CA ASN A 99 -15.92 -13.53 18.28
C ASN A 99 -17.36 -13.23 17.83
N PHE A 100 -17.86 -12.01 18.08
CA PHE A 100 -19.18 -11.61 17.60
C PHE A 100 -19.30 -11.71 16.09
N LEU A 101 -18.28 -11.30 15.33
CA LEU A 101 -18.23 -11.44 13.88
C LEU A 101 -18.17 -12.92 13.46
N ASN A 102 -17.42 -13.74 14.18
CA ASN A 102 -17.27 -15.16 13.90
C ASN A 102 -18.55 -15.98 14.15
N GLU A 103 -19.42 -15.52 15.05
CA GLU A 103 -20.71 -16.15 15.39
C GLU A 103 -21.84 -15.80 14.42
N GLN A 104 -21.58 -15.02 13.37
CA GLN A 104 -22.62 -14.68 12.40
C GLN A 104 -23.00 -15.91 11.55
N GLU A 105 -24.27 -15.98 11.11
CA GLU A 105 -24.76 -17.04 10.21
C GLU A 105 -24.17 -16.94 8.80
N THR A 106 -23.71 -15.76 8.42
CA THR A 106 -23.11 -15.46 7.11
C THR A 106 -21.63 -15.20 7.32
N ASP A 107 -20.81 -15.74 6.44
CA ASP A 107 -19.36 -15.52 6.45
C ASP A 107 -19.00 -14.04 6.48
N VAL A 108 -17.86 -13.74 7.05
CA VAL A 108 -17.31 -12.39 7.13
C VAL A 108 -16.02 -12.33 6.34
N CYS A 109 -15.90 -11.36 5.45
CA CYS A 109 -14.63 -11.04 4.80
C CYS A 109 -14.08 -9.74 5.41
N LEU A 110 -12.98 -9.84 6.15
CA LEU A 110 -12.36 -8.72 6.87
C LEU A 110 -11.00 -8.39 6.26
N ALA A 111 -10.89 -7.21 5.66
CA ALA A 111 -9.64 -6.69 5.13
C ALA A 111 -8.99 -5.70 6.10
N PHE A 112 -7.75 -5.99 6.46
CA PHE A 112 -6.85 -5.06 7.11
C PHE A 112 -5.89 -4.49 6.06
N ASP A 113 -6.04 -3.22 5.73
CA ASP A 113 -5.13 -2.50 4.83
C ASP A 113 -4.02 -1.82 5.62
N GLU A 114 -2.85 -1.68 5.03
CA GLU A 114 -1.60 -1.19 5.64
C GLU A 114 -1.20 -2.00 6.90
N PHE A 115 -1.36 -3.33 6.83
CA PHE A 115 -1.17 -4.24 7.96
C PHE A 115 0.23 -4.17 8.59
N GLN A 116 1.27 -3.78 7.84
CA GLN A 116 2.62 -3.60 8.37
C GLN A 116 2.68 -2.58 9.53
N VAL A 117 1.71 -1.68 9.64
CA VAL A 117 1.67 -0.69 10.74
C VAL A 117 1.61 -1.38 12.12
N VAL A 118 1.03 -2.58 12.20
CA VAL A 118 0.96 -3.37 13.45
C VAL A 118 2.33 -3.63 14.07
N THR A 119 3.39 -3.72 13.26
CA THR A 119 4.76 -3.95 13.75
C THR A 119 5.33 -2.77 14.55
N SER A 120 4.74 -1.59 14.41
CA SER A 120 5.15 -0.36 15.09
C SER A 120 4.24 0.04 16.26
N TYR A 121 3.29 -0.82 16.64
CA TYR A 121 2.39 -0.53 17.74
C TYR A 121 3.13 -0.45 19.09
N ALA A 122 2.64 0.41 19.95
CA ALA A 122 3.25 0.69 21.26
C ALA A 122 3.38 -0.55 22.16
N GLU A 123 2.49 -1.52 22.01
CA GLU A 123 2.49 -2.77 22.78
C GLU A 123 3.70 -3.69 22.48
N GLY A 124 4.37 -3.51 21.35
CA GLY A 124 5.56 -4.27 20.97
C GLY A 124 5.33 -5.75 20.64
N ASN A 125 4.21 -6.33 21.04
CA ASN A 125 3.80 -7.73 20.79
C ASN A 125 2.45 -7.84 20.06
N ALA A 126 2.01 -6.76 19.42
CA ALA A 126 0.69 -6.66 18.79
C ALA A 126 0.45 -7.77 17.73
N GLU A 127 1.48 -8.18 16.98
CA GLU A 127 1.38 -9.29 16.04
C GLU A 127 1.01 -10.61 16.74
N ALA A 128 1.63 -10.91 17.88
CA ALA A 128 1.37 -12.14 18.64
C ALA A 128 -0.05 -12.12 19.23
N ILE A 129 -0.49 -10.99 19.77
CA ILE A 129 -1.85 -10.78 20.27
C ILE A 129 -2.86 -11.02 19.16
N LEU A 130 -2.70 -10.35 18.00
CA LEU A 130 -3.60 -10.51 16.87
C LEU A 130 -3.60 -11.95 16.34
N ARG A 131 -2.43 -12.58 16.21
CA ARG A 131 -2.33 -13.96 15.74
C ARG A 131 -3.11 -14.92 16.63
N THR A 132 -2.99 -14.78 17.95
CA THR A 132 -3.70 -15.60 18.93
C THR A 132 -5.22 -15.42 18.83
N MET A 133 -5.69 -14.18 18.60
CA MET A 133 -7.11 -13.90 18.47
C MET A 133 -7.70 -14.38 17.13
N ILE A 134 -6.92 -14.30 16.05
CA ILE A 134 -7.37 -14.63 14.69
C ILE A 134 -7.38 -16.14 14.44
N GLN A 135 -6.42 -16.86 15.00
CA GLN A 135 -6.20 -18.29 14.70
C GLN A 135 -7.42 -19.20 14.96
N PRO A 136 -8.23 -19.02 16.00
CA PRO A 136 -9.38 -19.89 16.28
C PRO A 136 -10.62 -19.56 15.46
N LEU A 137 -10.60 -18.47 14.66
CA LEU A 137 -11.78 -17.97 13.95
C LEU A 137 -11.95 -18.71 12.62
N ASN A 138 -13.09 -19.32 12.38
CA ASN A 138 -13.35 -20.16 11.21
C ASN A 138 -14.33 -19.53 10.22
N ASN A 139 -15.12 -18.53 10.64
CA ASN A 139 -16.15 -17.87 9.83
C ASN A 139 -15.73 -16.48 9.36
N ILE A 140 -14.46 -16.10 9.61
CA ILE A 140 -13.88 -14.85 9.15
C ILE A 140 -12.75 -15.13 8.17
N HIS A 141 -12.89 -14.64 6.94
CA HIS A 141 -11.87 -14.68 5.90
C HIS A 141 -11.06 -13.39 5.94
N PHE A 142 -9.80 -13.49 6.33
CA PHE A 142 -8.92 -12.33 6.48
C PHE A 142 -8.19 -12.01 5.17
N ILE A 143 -8.14 -10.72 4.83
CA ILE A 143 -7.28 -10.17 3.79
C ILE A 143 -6.31 -9.19 4.45
N PHE A 144 -5.02 -9.46 4.35
CA PHE A 144 -3.97 -8.56 4.82
C PHE A 144 -3.34 -7.88 3.61
N SER A 145 -3.35 -6.56 3.59
CA SER A 145 -2.79 -5.74 2.53
C SER A 145 -1.79 -4.74 3.13
N GLY A 146 -0.73 -4.42 2.40
CA GLY A 146 0.25 -3.44 2.84
C GLY A 146 1.07 -2.90 1.68
N SER A 147 1.51 -1.66 1.79
CA SER A 147 2.32 -0.99 0.77
C SER A 147 3.81 -1.32 0.90
N ASN A 148 4.30 -1.52 2.10
CA ASN A 148 5.69 -1.88 2.37
C ASN A 148 5.91 -3.40 2.16
N ARG A 149 6.42 -3.76 0.97
CA ARG A 149 6.64 -5.17 0.59
C ARG A 149 7.63 -5.89 1.50
N HIS A 150 8.68 -5.20 1.91
CA HIS A 150 9.71 -5.78 2.78
C HIS A 150 9.11 -6.18 4.13
N MET A 151 8.43 -5.27 4.80
CA MET A 151 7.76 -5.55 6.07
C MET A 151 6.67 -6.62 5.95
N MET A 152 5.86 -6.60 4.88
CA MET A 152 4.86 -7.65 4.65
C MET A 152 5.53 -9.02 4.45
N ASN A 153 6.64 -9.10 3.75
CA ASN A 153 7.41 -10.34 3.62
C ASN A 153 7.99 -10.79 4.96
N GLU A 154 8.51 -9.90 5.78
CA GLU A 154 8.98 -10.25 7.12
C GLU A 154 7.85 -10.83 7.97
N ILE A 155 6.68 -10.18 8.02
CA ILE A 155 5.54 -10.61 8.82
C ILE A 155 5.10 -12.04 8.46
N PHE A 156 5.03 -12.40 7.17
CA PHE A 156 4.43 -13.64 6.71
C PHE A 156 5.45 -14.73 6.29
N HIS A 157 6.72 -14.40 6.06
CA HIS A 157 7.75 -15.35 5.62
C HIS A 157 8.90 -15.56 6.61
N ASP A 158 9.12 -14.65 7.57
CA ASP A 158 10.13 -14.90 8.59
C ASP A 158 9.61 -15.89 9.63
N SER A 159 10.32 -17.03 9.78
CA SER A 159 9.97 -18.09 10.73
C SER A 159 9.95 -17.65 12.21
N LYS A 160 10.50 -16.50 12.51
CA LYS A 160 10.51 -15.90 13.86
C LYS A 160 9.28 -15.05 14.14
N ARG A 161 8.45 -14.76 13.15
CA ARG A 161 7.28 -13.89 13.28
C ARG A 161 6.00 -14.68 13.57
N PRO A 162 5.06 -14.13 14.34
CA PRO A 162 3.82 -14.78 14.72
C PRO A 162 2.94 -15.23 13.55
N PHE A 163 2.94 -14.47 12.45
CA PHE A 163 2.14 -14.76 11.24
C PHE A 163 2.86 -15.65 10.23
N PHE A 164 4.04 -16.20 10.54
CA PHE A 164 4.75 -17.10 9.63
C PHE A 164 3.86 -18.20 9.07
N ALA A 165 3.91 -18.38 7.75
CA ALA A 165 3.18 -19.39 6.98
C ALA A 165 1.66 -19.49 7.29
N SER A 166 1.04 -18.39 7.77
CA SER A 166 -0.37 -18.39 8.18
C SER A 166 -1.33 -17.94 7.08
N THR A 167 -0.82 -17.50 5.93
CA THR A 167 -1.62 -16.90 4.86
C THR A 167 -1.17 -17.41 3.49
N ARG A 168 -2.09 -17.35 2.52
CA ARG A 168 -1.76 -17.49 1.11
C ARG A 168 -1.39 -16.13 0.54
N ILE A 169 -0.20 -16.02 -0.03
CA ILE A 169 0.24 -14.77 -0.66
C ILE A 169 -0.30 -14.69 -2.08
N VAL A 170 -0.89 -13.54 -2.39
CA VAL A 170 -1.33 -13.17 -3.73
C VAL A 170 -0.50 -11.98 -4.21
N SER A 171 0.40 -12.24 -5.13
CA SER A 171 1.16 -11.18 -5.79
C SER A 171 0.34 -10.54 -6.91
N LEU A 172 0.28 -9.22 -6.92
CA LEU A 172 -0.33 -8.47 -8.02
C LEU A 172 0.78 -8.10 -9.03
N PRO A 173 0.83 -8.74 -10.20
CA PRO A 173 1.77 -8.37 -11.24
C PRO A 173 1.44 -7.00 -11.82
N ALA A 174 2.39 -6.41 -12.53
CA ALA A 174 2.11 -5.21 -13.33
C ALA A 174 1.06 -5.55 -14.41
N ILE A 175 0.16 -4.61 -14.68
CA ILE A 175 -0.84 -4.75 -15.73
C ILE A 175 -0.13 -5.03 -17.07
N PRO A 176 -0.59 -6.01 -17.89
CA PRO A 176 -0.04 -6.25 -19.21
C PRO A 176 -0.06 -4.98 -20.06
N SER A 177 1.04 -4.72 -20.79
CA SER A 177 1.19 -3.44 -21.52
C SER A 177 0.08 -3.20 -22.54
N GLU A 178 -0.37 -4.24 -23.22
CA GLU A 178 -1.43 -4.14 -24.23
C GLU A 178 -2.79 -3.78 -23.62
N GLU A 179 -3.16 -4.44 -22.51
CA GLU A 179 -4.41 -4.15 -21.78
C GLU A 179 -4.38 -2.74 -21.21
N TYR A 180 -3.22 -2.35 -20.66
CA TYR A 180 -3.07 -1.02 -20.07
C TYR A 180 -3.10 0.07 -21.12
N GLY A 181 -2.49 -0.20 -22.27
CA GLY A 181 -2.53 0.72 -23.43
C GLY A 181 -3.94 0.96 -23.92
N ARG A 182 -4.72 -0.11 -24.15
CA ARG A 182 -6.15 -0.02 -24.51
C ARG A 182 -6.96 0.77 -23.48
N PHE A 183 -6.74 0.51 -22.20
CA PHE A 183 -7.42 1.27 -21.15
C PHE A 183 -7.10 2.76 -21.18
N ILE A 184 -5.83 3.14 -21.39
CA ILE A 184 -5.43 4.55 -21.52
C ILE A 184 -6.11 5.18 -22.74
N GLU A 185 -6.05 4.54 -23.90
CA GLU A 185 -6.69 5.00 -25.13
C GLU A 185 -8.20 5.23 -24.94
N ASP A 186 -8.90 4.24 -24.37
CA ASP A 186 -10.34 4.34 -24.10
C ASP A 186 -10.67 5.53 -23.20
N ARG A 187 -9.89 5.77 -22.13
CA ARG A 187 -10.13 6.90 -21.23
C ARG A 187 -9.96 8.26 -21.91
N PHE A 188 -9.00 8.41 -22.83
CA PHE A 188 -8.85 9.63 -23.62
C PHE A 188 -9.99 9.77 -24.65
N ASN A 189 -10.35 8.69 -25.35
CA ASN A 189 -11.42 8.68 -26.34
C ASN A 189 -12.79 9.04 -25.75
N GLU A 190 -13.14 8.55 -24.54
CA GLU A 190 -14.37 8.91 -23.81
C GLU A 190 -14.52 10.43 -23.64
N ARG A 191 -13.42 11.14 -23.60
CA ARG A 191 -13.38 12.60 -23.44
C ARG A 191 -13.11 13.33 -24.76
N LYS A 192 -13.29 12.66 -25.91
CA LYS A 192 -13.07 13.19 -27.26
C LYS A 192 -11.65 13.73 -27.47
N ARG A 193 -10.66 13.03 -26.95
CA ARG A 193 -9.23 13.28 -27.15
C ARG A 193 -8.60 12.07 -27.79
N THR A 194 -7.62 12.28 -28.64
CA THR A 194 -6.84 11.21 -29.27
C THR A 194 -5.43 11.19 -28.71
N ILE A 195 -4.89 10.00 -28.51
CA ILE A 195 -3.52 9.80 -28.08
C ILE A 195 -2.87 8.77 -29.02
N THR A 196 -1.65 9.03 -29.47
CA THR A 196 -0.97 8.14 -30.42
C THR A 196 -0.42 6.90 -29.71
N SER A 197 -0.31 5.78 -30.43
CA SER A 197 0.17 4.51 -29.86
C SER A 197 1.59 4.59 -29.32
N ASP A 198 2.47 5.38 -29.96
CA ASP A 198 3.85 5.63 -29.51
C ASP A 198 3.88 6.49 -28.22
N ALA A 199 2.95 7.44 -28.07
CA ALA A 199 2.78 8.18 -26.84
C ALA A 199 2.31 7.27 -25.67
N ILE A 200 1.37 6.38 -25.93
CA ILE A 200 0.92 5.37 -24.96
C ILE A 200 2.07 4.44 -24.56
N GLY A 201 2.79 3.91 -25.55
CA GLY A 201 3.96 3.05 -25.32
C GLY A 201 4.99 3.75 -24.44
N PHE A 202 5.31 5.01 -24.75
CA PHE A 202 6.23 5.81 -23.95
C PHE A 202 5.73 6.00 -22.50
N ILE A 203 4.46 6.33 -22.28
CA ILE A 203 3.89 6.48 -20.93
C ILE A 203 4.08 5.19 -20.13
N ILE A 204 3.71 4.05 -20.71
CA ILE A 204 3.80 2.72 -20.10
C ILE A 204 5.24 2.38 -19.69
N ASP A 205 6.20 2.61 -20.56
CA ASP A 205 7.61 2.31 -20.34
C ASP A 205 8.23 3.30 -19.34
N TRP A 206 7.95 4.60 -19.53
CA TRP A 206 8.47 5.64 -18.66
C TRP A 206 7.97 5.51 -17.23
N THR A 207 6.72 5.10 -17.02
CA THR A 207 6.12 4.86 -15.72
C THR A 207 6.35 3.43 -15.18
N ARG A 208 7.08 2.59 -15.93
CA ARG A 208 7.32 1.18 -15.60
C ARG A 208 6.02 0.43 -15.26
N ARG A 209 4.92 0.80 -15.89
CA ARG A 209 3.54 0.27 -15.64
C ARG A 209 3.06 0.44 -14.20
N HIS A 210 3.64 1.33 -13.43
CA HIS A 210 3.20 1.59 -12.07
C HIS A 210 1.95 2.47 -12.09
N THR A 211 0.82 1.96 -11.59
CA THR A 211 -0.51 2.56 -11.73
C THR A 211 -0.59 4.01 -11.25
N TYR A 212 0.03 4.33 -10.10
CA TYR A 212 0.05 5.70 -9.57
C TYR A 212 0.74 6.68 -10.54
N TYR A 213 1.96 6.35 -10.99
CA TYR A 213 2.72 7.23 -11.87
C TYR A 213 2.09 7.34 -13.25
N THR A 214 1.53 6.22 -13.78
CA THR A 214 0.78 6.25 -15.04
C THR A 214 -0.45 7.16 -14.93
N GLN A 215 -1.22 7.04 -13.85
CA GLN A 215 -2.37 7.92 -13.62
C GLN A 215 -1.95 9.38 -13.45
N SER A 216 -0.88 9.66 -12.72
CA SER A 216 -0.35 11.01 -12.54
C SER A 216 0.01 11.65 -13.87
N VAL A 217 0.80 10.95 -14.71
CA VAL A 217 1.17 11.42 -16.04
C VAL A 217 -0.06 11.64 -16.92
N CYS A 218 -0.97 10.67 -16.99
CA CYS A 218 -2.20 10.79 -17.78
C CYS A 218 -3.08 11.96 -17.32
N ASN A 219 -3.18 12.18 -16.00
CA ASN A 219 -3.95 13.30 -15.44
C ASN A 219 -3.31 14.66 -15.81
N THR A 220 -1.99 14.78 -15.75
CA THR A 220 -1.29 16.01 -16.16
C THR A 220 -1.49 16.27 -17.65
N ILE A 221 -1.33 15.23 -18.51
CA ILE A 221 -1.61 15.31 -19.95
C ILE A 221 -3.07 15.75 -20.19
N TYR A 222 -4.00 15.17 -19.44
CA TYR A 222 -5.40 15.56 -19.53
C TYR A 222 -5.61 17.02 -19.11
N GLY A 223 -4.95 17.50 -18.07
CA GLY A 223 -5.00 18.88 -17.56
C GLY A 223 -4.44 19.91 -18.53
N SER A 224 -3.46 19.54 -19.38
CA SER A 224 -2.84 20.46 -20.38
C SER A 224 -3.79 20.92 -21.48
N GLY A 225 -4.95 20.31 -21.65
CA GLY A 225 -6.01 20.75 -22.56
C GLY A 225 -5.87 20.30 -24.02
N GLY A 226 -4.80 19.65 -24.41
CA GLY A 226 -4.57 19.15 -25.77
C GLY A 226 -5.64 18.14 -26.24
N LYS A 227 -6.09 18.24 -27.50
CA LYS A 227 -7.03 17.27 -28.09
C LYS A 227 -6.32 16.10 -28.74
N ASN A 228 -5.20 16.37 -29.40
CA ASN A 228 -4.36 15.37 -30.08
C ASN A 228 -3.04 15.28 -29.33
N ILE A 229 -2.81 14.15 -28.67
CA ILE A 229 -1.65 13.93 -27.81
C ILE A 229 -0.66 13.04 -28.59
N ASP A 230 0.48 13.60 -28.92
CA ASP A 230 1.59 12.89 -29.58
C ASP A 230 2.73 12.61 -28.58
N LEU A 231 3.70 11.84 -29.02
CA LEU A 231 4.88 11.46 -28.21
C LEU A 231 5.66 12.68 -27.72
N GLN A 232 5.78 13.73 -28.54
CA GLN A 232 6.57 14.91 -28.18
C GLN A 232 5.88 15.68 -27.03
N SER A 233 4.57 15.88 -27.11
CA SER A 233 3.76 16.49 -26.06
C SER A 233 3.89 15.75 -24.75
N VAL A 234 3.84 14.39 -24.78
CA VAL A 234 4.02 13.56 -23.57
C VAL A 234 5.40 13.72 -22.96
N LYS A 235 6.47 13.73 -23.78
CA LYS A 235 7.84 13.95 -23.29
C LYS A 235 8.03 15.29 -22.63
N VAL A 236 7.43 16.35 -23.17
CA VAL A 236 7.47 17.69 -22.58
C VAL A 236 6.79 17.66 -21.19
N ILE A 237 5.57 17.12 -21.12
CA ILE A 237 4.80 17.04 -19.87
C ILE A 237 5.54 16.19 -18.82
N CYS A 238 6.16 15.08 -19.21
CA CYS A 238 7.00 14.30 -18.29
C CYS A 238 8.20 15.10 -17.77
N GLY A 239 8.75 16.00 -18.60
CA GLY A 239 9.78 16.96 -18.19
C GLY A 239 9.27 17.93 -17.12
N GLU A 240 8.14 18.57 -17.39
CA GLU A 240 7.49 19.52 -16.51
C GLU A 240 7.15 18.90 -15.12
N ILE A 241 6.63 17.66 -15.10
CA ILE A 241 6.37 16.92 -13.86
C ILE A 241 7.65 16.77 -13.00
N LEU A 242 8.80 16.50 -13.62
CA LEU A 242 10.06 16.39 -12.87
C LEU A 242 10.58 17.74 -12.39
N GLU A 243 10.43 18.80 -13.20
CA GLU A 243 10.81 20.16 -12.84
C GLU A 243 9.96 20.70 -11.67
N GLU A 244 8.67 20.43 -11.65
CA GLU A 244 7.78 20.80 -10.54
C GLU A 244 8.22 20.17 -9.22
N GLN A 245 8.78 18.96 -9.25
CA GLN A 245 9.20 18.21 -8.07
C GLN A 245 10.68 18.40 -7.72
N GLU A 246 11.45 19.11 -8.54
CA GLU A 246 12.89 19.24 -8.37
C GLU A 246 13.29 19.78 -6.99
N LYS A 247 12.57 20.77 -6.48
CA LYS A 247 12.83 21.33 -5.14
C LYS A 247 12.72 20.26 -4.06
N THR A 248 11.77 19.35 -4.15
CA THR A 248 11.59 18.25 -3.22
C THR A 248 12.74 17.24 -3.36
N PHE A 249 13.14 16.92 -4.59
CA PHE A 249 14.25 16.00 -4.85
C PHE A 249 15.58 16.55 -4.35
N LEU A 250 15.81 17.84 -4.47
CA LEU A 250 16.99 18.52 -3.89
C LEU A 250 16.98 18.48 -2.35
N GLN A 251 15.81 18.50 -1.70
CA GLN A 251 15.74 18.33 -0.24
C GLN A 251 16.21 16.94 0.18
N TYR A 252 15.88 15.89 -0.57
CA TYR A 252 16.41 14.54 -0.29
C TYR A 252 17.92 14.47 -0.34
N ARG A 253 18.57 15.29 -1.18
CA ARG A 253 20.04 15.40 -1.22
C ARG A 253 20.63 15.81 0.12
N HIS A 254 19.96 16.67 0.87
CA HIS A 254 20.40 17.12 2.20
C HIS A 254 20.20 16.08 3.31
N LEU A 255 19.31 15.12 3.11
CA LEU A 255 19.05 14.01 4.06
C LEU A 255 20.03 12.84 3.91
N LEU A 256 20.87 12.88 2.87
CA LEU A 256 21.78 11.79 2.50
C LEU A 256 23.23 12.22 2.57
N THR A 257 24.12 11.31 2.96
CA THR A 257 25.56 11.51 2.81
C THR A 257 25.94 11.52 1.33
N LEU A 258 27.13 12.05 1.01
CA LEU A 258 27.61 12.08 -0.38
C LEU A 258 27.62 10.66 -0.99
N ASN A 259 28.11 9.68 -0.25
CA ASN A 259 28.16 8.29 -0.71
C ASN A 259 26.75 7.70 -0.94
N GLN A 260 25.81 7.92 -0.03
CA GLN A 260 24.42 7.47 -0.20
C GLN A 260 23.79 8.09 -1.45
N TRP A 261 24.03 9.38 -1.70
CA TRP A 261 23.53 10.07 -2.87
C TRP A 261 24.11 9.51 -4.18
N GLN A 262 25.43 9.27 -4.21
CA GLN A 262 26.09 8.66 -5.38
C GLN A 262 25.55 7.28 -5.69
N ILE A 263 25.33 6.45 -4.66
CA ILE A 263 24.74 5.11 -4.83
C ILE A 263 23.28 5.22 -5.28
N LEU A 264 22.50 6.13 -4.73
CA LEU A 264 21.12 6.35 -5.15
C LEU A 264 21.05 6.74 -6.64
N MET A 265 21.92 7.65 -7.10
CA MET A 265 22.04 8.00 -8.52
C MET A 265 22.46 6.80 -9.38
N ALA A 266 23.40 5.99 -8.92
CA ALA A 266 23.82 4.80 -9.64
C ALA A 266 22.68 3.78 -9.78
N VAL A 267 21.92 3.56 -8.70
CA VAL A 267 20.73 2.70 -8.72
C VAL A 267 19.67 3.24 -9.67
N ALA A 268 19.45 4.56 -9.70
CA ALA A 268 18.51 5.18 -10.63
C ALA A 268 18.91 4.96 -12.10
N LYS A 269 20.18 5.20 -12.44
CA LYS A 269 20.72 5.04 -13.82
C LYS A 269 20.67 3.60 -14.32
N GLU A 270 20.86 2.60 -13.46
CA GLU A 270 20.72 1.18 -13.81
C GLU A 270 19.23 0.73 -13.84
N GLY A 271 18.37 1.42 -13.09
CA GLY A 271 16.96 1.03 -12.92
C GLY A 271 16.77 -0.20 -12.03
N LYS A 272 17.55 -1.29 -12.27
CA LYS A 272 17.62 -2.50 -11.45
C LYS A 272 19.07 -2.89 -11.23
N VAL A 273 19.53 -2.91 -9.98
CA VAL A 273 20.89 -3.31 -9.63
C VAL A 273 20.90 -4.66 -8.94
N TYR A 274 21.35 -5.70 -9.65
CA TYR A 274 21.40 -7.07 -9.12
C TYR A 274 22.66 -7.35 -8.28
N ARG A 275 23.79 -6.72 -8.64
CA ARG A 275 25.10 -6.97 -8.00
C ARG A 275 25.80 -5.66 -7.66
N PRO A 276 25.33 -4.92 -6.63
CA PRO A 276 25.87 -3.59 -6.32
C PRO A 276 27.31 -3.58 -5.85
N THR A 277 27.86 -4.73 -5.44
CA THR A 277 29.25 -4.89 -5.00
C THR A 277 30.16 -5.53 -6.05
N ALA A 278 29.65 -5.84 -7.23
CA ALA A 278 30.46 -6.39 -8.32
C ALA A 278 31.44 -5.36 -8.88
N ALA A 279 32.59 -5.82 -9.34
CA ALA A 279 33.65 -4.96 -9.89
C ALA A 279 33.12 -4.02 -11.00
N GLU A 280 32.28 -4.54 -11.90
CA GLU A 280 31.67 -3.77 -12.99
C GLU A 280 30.88 -2.55 -12.49
N PHE A 281 30.05 -2.71 -11.45
CA PHE A 281 29.28 -1.60 -10.85
C PHE A 281 30.20 -0.62 -10.13
N LEU A 282 31.20 -1.14 -9.39
CA LEU A 282 32.15 -0.31 -8.66
C LEU A 282 33.04 0.52 -9.60
N GLU A 283 33.50 -0.06 -10.72
CA GLU A 283 34.29 0.65 -11.72
C GLU A 283 33.49 1.72 -12.43
N LYS A 284 32.23 1.39 -12.79
CA LYS A 284 31.33 2.30 -13.55
C LYS A 284 30.93 3.53 -12.73
N TYR A 285 30.63 3.38 -11.46
CA TYR A 285 30.06 4.44 -10.63
C TYR A 285 30.99 4.97 -9.52
N SER A 286 32.09 4.29 -9.26
CA SER A 286 33.05 4.63 -8.20
C SER A 286 32.42 4.93 -6.82
N PRO A 287 31.43 4.13 -6.36
CA PRO A 287 30.69 4.40 -5.13
C PRO A 287 31.46 4.06 -3.85
N GLY A 288 32.77 3.78 -3.94
CA GLY A 288 33.62 3.40 -2.83
C GLY A 288 33.84 1.89 -2.69
N THR A 289 34.07 1.43 -1.46
CA THR A 289 34.35 0.01 -1.20
C THR A 289 33.08 -0.84 -1.16
N PRO A 290 33.17 -2.17 -1.45
CA PRO A 290 31.99 -3.06 -1.33
C PRO A 290 31.26 -2.97 0.00
N ALA A 291 32.00 -2.92 1.13
CA ALA A 291 31.39 -2.77 2.45
C ALA A 291 30.73 -1.40 2.66
N GLY A 292 31.26 -0.35 2.03
CA GLY A 292 30.67 0.99 2.02
C GLY A 292 29.36 1.02 1.24
N VAL A 293 29.32 0.34 0.09
CA VAL A 293 28.11 0.20 -0.75
C VAL A 293 27.01 -0.53 0.02
N THR A 294 27.33 -1.69 0.64
CA THR A 294 26.33 -2.44 1.41
C THR A 294 25.71 -1.60 2.52
N ARG A 295 26.55 -0.94 3.36
CA ARG A 295 26.04 -0.06 4.43
C ARG A 295 25.19 1.10 3.91
N ALA A 296 25.53 1.65 2.76
CA ALA A 296 24.74 2.74 2.18
C ALA A 296 23.41 2.23 1.62
N LEU A 297 23.36 1.05 1.00
CA LEU A 297 22.11 0.42 0.56
C LEU A 297 21.18 0.12 1.75
N ASP A 298 21.71 -0.45 2.85
CA ASP A 298 20.93 -0.71 4.06
C ASP A 298 20.30 0.58 4.62
N SER A 299 21.10 1.66 4.66
CA SER A 299 20.62 2.97 5.10
C SER A 299 19.59 3.56 4.14
N LEU A 300 19.76 3.41 2.82
CA LEU A 300 18.79 3.87 1.82
C LEU A 300 17.49 3.08 1.87
N MET A 301 17.53 1.78 2.17
CA MET A 301 16.33 0.95 2.42
C MET A 301 15.61 1.40 3.68
N THR A 302 16.34 1.61 4.79
CA THR A 302 15.76 2.13 6.05
C THR A 302 15.07 3.49 5.86
N LYS A 303 15.60 4.33 4.96
CA LYS A 303 15.03 5.64 4.60
C LYS A 303 13.94 5.55 3.51
N GLU A 304 13.59 4.35 3.06
CA GLU A 304 12.64 4.09 1.97
C GLU A 304 12.98 4.83 0.64
N MET A 305 14.26 5.13 0.41
CA MET A 305 14.71 5.72 -0.86
C MET A 305 14.87 4.68 -1.96
N ILE A 306 15.21 3.45 -1.58
CA ILE A 306 15.27 2.28 -2.46
C ILE A 306 14.49 1.13 -1.84
N TYR A 307 14.12 0.18 -2.68
CA TYR A 307 13.56 -1.09 -2.24
C TYR A 307 14.32 -2.26 -2.84
N GLU A 308 14.24 -3.41 -2.18
CA GLU A 308 14.75 -4.67 -2.66
C GLU A 308 13.59 -5.54 -3.15
N GLU A 309 13.77 -6.17 -4.29
CA GLU A 309 12.80 -7.12 -4.86
C GLU A 309 13.57 -8.25 -5.59
N SER A 310 12.88 -9.34 -5.89
CA SER A 310 13.46 -10.46 -6.64
C SER A 310 12.65 -10.72 -7.90
N ASP A 311 13.35 -11.05 -8.98
CA ASP A 311 12.76 -11.56 -10.21
C ASP A 311 13.53 -12.82 -10.69
N ILE A 312 13.29 -13.25 -11.93
CA ILE A 312 13.94 -14.46 -12.50
C ILE A 312 15.47 -14.36 -12.55
N ASN A 313 16.02 -13.14 -12.55
CA ASN A 313 17.46 -12.89 -12.59
C ASN A 313 18.07 -12.78 -11.18
N GLY A 314 17.26 -12.84 -10.14
CA GLY A 314 17.66 -12.77 -8.75
C GLY A 314 17.17 -11.51 -8.03
N ARG A 315 17.82 -11.21 -6.91
CA ARG A 315 17.54 -10.06 -6.06
C ARG A 315 18.12 -8.77 -6.65
N TYR A 316 17.34 -7.70 -6.66
CA TYR A 316 17.77 -6.40 -7.17
C TYR A 316 17.30 -5.25 -6.29
N TYR A 317 18.02 -4.12 -6.38
CA TYR A 317 17.67 -2.84 -5.79
C TYR A 317 17.13 -1.89 -6.87
N SER A 318 16.14 -1.08 -6.51
CA SER A 318 15.58 -0.04 -7.38
C SER A 318 15.15 1.17 -6.54
N VAL A 319 15.11 2.36 -7.12
CA VAL A 319 14.64 3.58 -6.44
C VAL A 319 13.14 3.46 -6.18
N TYR A 320 12.71 3.83 -4.97
CA TYR A 320 11.32 3.68 -4.54
C TYR A 320 10.38 4.65 -5.28
N ASP A 321 10.74 5.94 -5.31
CA ASP A 321 10.01 6.96 -6.06
C ASP A 321 10.48 7.00 -7.52
N LEU A 322 9.56 6.67 -8.42
CA LEU A 322 9.88 6.62 -9.85
C LEU A 322 10.17 8.00 -10.44
N PHE A 323 9.50 9.05 -10.00
CA PHE A 323 9.79 10.40 -10.49
C PHE A 323 11.17 10.86 -10.04
N LEU A 324 11.55 10.58 -8.78
CA LEU A 324 12.91 10.76 -8.31
C LEU A 324 13.91 9.94 -9.16
N SER A 325 13.62 8.66 -9.46
CA SER A 325 14.45 7.83 -10.34
C SER A 325 14.67 8.50 -11.70
N ARG A 326 13.58 8.94 -12.35
CA ARG A 326 13.64 9.61 -13.65
C ARG A 326 14.38 10.94 -13.63
N TRP A 327 14.27 11.68 -12.55
CA TRP A 327 15.03 12.91 -12.36
C TRP A 327 16.52 12.64 -12.17
N LEU A 328 16.89 11.65 -11.32
CA LEU A 328 18.28 11.24 -11.10
C LEU A 328 18.96 10.66 -12.34
N GLU A 329 18.22 10.00 -13.23
CA GLU A 329 18.73 9.49 -14.53
C GLU A 329 19.25 10.61 -15.44
N ARG A 330 18.80 11.86 -15.22
CA ARG A 330 19.18 13.05 -16.01
C ARG A 330 20.38 13.80 -15.43
N GLN A 331 20.78 13.50 -14.16
CA GLN A 331 21.89 14.13 -13.46
C GLN A 331 23.26 13.46 -13.84
#